data_0dca924f513832eeef93eb34dc4d45dd
#
_entry.id   0dca924f513832eeef93eb34dc4d45dd
#
_cell.length_a   1.000
_cell.length_b   1.000
_cell.length_c   1.000
_cell.angle_alpha   90.00
_cell.angle_beta   90.00
_cell.angle_gamma   90.00
#
_symmetry.space_group_name_H-M   'P 1'
#
loop_
_entity.id
_entity.type
_entity.pdbx_description
1 polymer ?
#
loop_
_entity_poly.entity_id
_entity_poly.type
_entity_poly.pdbx_seq_one_letter_code
_entity_poly.pdbx_strand_id
1 'polypeptide(L)'
;MILCLMSASYVIRAVVEEKDSRLVELLLVSVKPMALLAGKILAVMAFTFGWLLAMLAGFGVSCGLTAGLMGSGVLQKQLSGLLAAVPRVQEDLWQAAGVLLVLLVSLGLGYLTMSLIGGVAGACCSGMEEAGEATGPVMLLTMTGYLASCVVGAVSSGPVAVFSTLCPVVSIFCAPVQFAGGNVSFWLVLASWAIQAAVIWGLLTLASRVYAGLIVHRGSRVKLRELMSMAKGGAVR
;
A
#
# COMPACT_ATOMS: atom_id res chain seq x y z
N MET A 1 -6.41 -3.41 3.45
CA MET A 1 -6.60 -2.06 4.02
C MET A 1 -5.71 -1.80 5.22
N ILE A 2 -5.83 -2.56 6.32
CA ILE A 2 -5.05 -2.34 7.57
C ILE A 2 -3.55 -2.29 7.32
N LEU A 3 -2.99 -3.20 6.51
CA LEU A 3 -1.57 -3.22 6.18
C LEU A 3 -1.10 -1.93 5.48
N CYS A 4 -1.91 -1.39 4.57
CA CYS A 4 -1.61 -0.12 3.89
C CYS A 4 -1.64 1.07 4.86
N LEU A 5 -2.60 1.10 5.80
CA LEU A 5 -2.69 2.14 6.83
C LEU A 5 -1.52 2.07 7.81
N MET A 6 -1.18 0.88 8.28
CA MET A 6 -0.03 0.65 9.16
C MET A 6 1.26 1.09 8.49
N SER A 7 1.47 0.72 7.23
CA SER A 7 2.61 1.13 6.43
C SER A 7 2.80 2.64 6.40
N ALA A 8 1.75 3.37 5.99
CA ALA A 8 1.79 4.83 5.92
C ALA A 8 2.10 5.46 7.29
N SER A 9 1.42 5.00 8.36
CA SER A 9 1.63 5.51 9.72
C SER A 9 3.04 5.26 10.24
N TYR A 10 3.60 4.07 9.98
CA TYR A 10 4.98 3.76 10.35
C TYR A 10 5.98 4.63 9.60
N VAL A 11 5.78 4.84 8.29
CA VAL A 11 6.70 5.66 7.50
C VAL A 11 6.61 7.12 7.91
N ILE A 12 5.40 7.66 8.18
CA ILE A 12 5.22 9.03 8.69
C ILE A 12 6.05 9.22 9.97
N ARG A 13 5.83 8.36 10.98
CA ARG A 13 6.53 8.46 12.27
C ARG A 13 8.04 8.32 12.11
N ALA A 14 8.48 7.35 11.34
CA ALA A 14 9.89 7.09 11.12
C ALA A 14 10.61 8.25 10.41
N VAL A 15 9.92 8.96 9.50
CA VAL A 15 10.47 10.16 8.83
C VAL A 15 10.54 11.34 9.79
N VAL A 16 9.50 11.56 10.60
CA VAL A 16 9.47 12.66 11.58
C VAL A 16 10.50 12.44 12.68
N GLU A 17 10.63 11.21 13.20
CA GLU A 17 11.60 10.85 14.24
C GLU A 17 13.06 11.09 13.78
N GLU A 18 13.39 10.77 12.52
CA GLU A 18 14.70 11.10 11.97
C GLU A 18 14.93 12.62 11.90
N LYS A 19 13.90 13.37 11.50
CA LYS A 19 13.98 14.82 11.40
C LYS A 19 14.22 15.46 12.78
N ASP A 20 13.54 14.97 13.82
CA ASP A 20 13.68 15.45 15.19
C ASP A 20 15.05 15.11 15.81
N SER A 21 15.59 13.93 15.48
CA SER A 21 16.88 13.45 16.05
C SER A 21 18.13 14.05 15.38
N ARG A 22 17.99 14.92 14.38
CA ARG A 22 19.10 15.49 13.57
C ARG A 22 20.00 14.45 12.88
N LEU A 23 19.67 13.18 12.95
CA LEU A 23 20.40 12.09 12.29
C LEU A 23 20.37 12.24 10.76
N VAL A 24 19.34 12.90 10.24
CA VAL A 24 19.20 13.19 8.81
C VAL A 24 20.39 14.00 8.28
N GLU A 25 20.90 14.98 9.03
CA GLU A 25 22.02 15.82 8.58
C GLU A 25 23.29 14.98 8.39
N LEU A 26 23.54 14.02 9.28
CA LEU A 26 24.69 13.11 9.21
C LEU A 26 24.53 12.06 8.10
N LEU A 27 23.32 11.52 7.93
CA LEU A 27 23.05 10.50 6.93
C LEU A 27 23.11 11.03 5.51
N LEU A 28 22.69 12.28 5.28
CA LEU A 28 22.66 12.88 3.96
C LEU A 28 24.04 13.32 3.43
N VAL A 29 25.02 13.44 4.29
CA VAL A 29 26.43 13.62 3.86
C VAL A 29 26.94 12.34 3.18
N SER A 30 26.41 11.16 3.58
CA SER A 30 26.92 9.87 3.11
C SER A 30 25.99 9.15 2.13
N VAL A 31 24.67 9.42 2.16
CA VAL A 31 23.65 8.66 1.39
C VAL A 31 22.69 9.60 0.64
N LYS A 32 22.32 9.24 -0.58
CA LYS A 32 21.31 10.00 -1.34
C LYS A 32 19.94 9.93 -0.65
N PRO A 33 19.18 11.06 -0.58
CA PRO A 33 17.88 11.13 0.09
C PRO A 33 16.89 10.05 -0.38
N MET A 34 16.90 9.76 -1.68
CA MET A 34 16.06 8.74 -2.30
C MET A 34 16.38 7.32 -1.82
N ALA A 35 17.67 7.02 -1.64
CA ALA A 35 18.10 5.70 -1.17
C ALA A 35 17.72 5.48 0.30
N LEU A 36 17.78 6.53 1.12
CA LEU A 36 17.38 6.48 2.53
C LEU A 36 15.87 6.18 2.65
N LEU A 37 15.03 6.95 1.95
CA LEU A 37 13.58 6.75 1.95
C LEU A 37 13.19 5.38 1.40
N ALA A 38 13.78 4.97 0.27
CA ALA A 38 13.52 3.67 -0.35
C ALA A 38 13.94 2.51 0.57
N GLY A 39 15.11 2.60 1.21
CA GLY A 39 15.58 1.60 2.16
C GLY A 39 14.63 1.43 3.35
N LYS A 40 14.10 2.53 3.89
CA LYS A 40 13.13 2.54 4.98
C LYS A 40 11.81 1.88 4.56
N ILE A 41 11.26 2.27 3.40
CA ILE A 41 10.04 1.68 2.87
C ILE A 41 10.20 0.18 2.65
N LEU A 42 11.34 -0.26 2.09
CA LEU A 42 11.63 -1.68 1.88
C LEU A 42 11.78 -2.44 3.20
N ALA A 43 12.41 -1.85 4.21
CA ALA A 43 12.55 -2.48 5.52
C ALA A 43 11.18 -2.69 6.20
N VAL A 44 10.33 -1.66 6.21
CA VAL A 44 8.97 -1.76 6.77
C VAL A 44 8.11 -2.72 5.93
N MET A 45 8.29 -2.75 4.61
CA MET A 45 7.63 -3.70 3.73
C MET A 45 8.03 -5.14 4.06
N ALA A 46 9.33 -5.42 4.20
CA ALA A 46 9.82 -6.75 4.56
C ALA A 46 9.27 -7.22 5.91
N PHE A 47 9.24 -6.33 6.90
CA PHE A 47 8.65 -6.62 8.21
C PHE A 47 7.14 -6.93 8.10
N THR A 48 6.39 -6.12 7.35
CA THR A 48 4.94 -6.29 7.19
C THR A 48 4.60 -7.57 6.43
N PHE A 49 5.34 -7.90 5.37
CA PHE A 49 5.17 -9.16 4.64
C PHE A 49 5.59 -10.36 5.48
N GLY A 50 6.66 -10.25 6.28
CA GLY A 50 7.07 -11.27 7.24
C GLY A 50 5.96 -11.56 8.25
N TRP A 51 5.31 -10.52 8.76
CA TRP A 51 4.17 -10.65 9.67
C TRP A 51 2.95 -11.30 8.99
N LEU A 52 2.65 -10.92 7.74
CA LEU A 52 1.59 -11.55 6.95
C LEU A 52 1.85 -13.04 6.73
N LEU A 53 3.07 -13.41 6.38
CA LEU A 53 3.47 -14.80 6.22
C LEU A 53 3.36 -15.58 7.54
N ALA A 54 3.75 -14.98 8.67
CA ALA A 54 3.60 -15.58 9.98
C ALA A 54 2.13 -15.81 10.34
N MET A 55 1.24 -14.84 10.04
CA MET A 55 -0.22 -15.01 10.23
C MET A 55 -0.79 -16.12 9.34
N LEU A 56 -0.38 -16.19 8.07
CA LEU A 56 -0.84 -17.25 7.15
C LEU A 56 -0.35 -18.63 7.61
N ALA A 57 0.90 -18.73 8.05
CA ALA A 57 1.44 -19.96 8.61
C ALA A 57 0.69 -20.37 9.89
N GLY A 58 0.44 -19.44 10.81
CA GLY A 58 -0.36 -19.68 12.02
C GLY A 58 -1.79 -20.14 11.71
N PHE A 59 -2.41 -19.52 10.71
CA PHE A 59 -3.73 -19.95 10.23
C PHE A 59 -3.69 -21.37 9.66
N GLY A 60 -2.68 -21.68 8.84
CA GLY A 60 -2.49 -23.03 8.29
C GLY A 60 -2.30 -24.09 9.37
N VAL A 61 -1.49 -23.81 10.40
CA VAL A 61 -1.29 -24.69 11.56
C VAL A 61 -2.60 -24.87 12.33
N SER A 62 -3.33 -23.78 12.58
CA SER A 62 -4.64 -23.82 13.26
C SER A 62 -5.65 -24.68 12.49
N CYS A 63 -5.72 -24.53 11.16
CA CYS A 63 -6.56 -25.37 10.30
C CYS A 63 -6.15 -26.84 10.36
N GLY A 64 -4.85 -27.14 10.32
CA GLY A 64 -4.33 -28.50 10.44
C GLY A 64 -4.68 -29.17 11.78
N LEU A 65 -4.53 -28.43 12.89
CA LEU A 65 -4.90 -28.91 14.22
C LEU A 65 -6.42 -29.16 14.33
N THR A 66 -7.24 -28.24 13.81
CA THR A 66 -8.71 -28.39 13.82
C THR A 66 -9.15 -29.60 13.00
N ALA A 67 -8.54 -29.83 11.83
CA ALA A 67 -8.81 -30.99 11.01
C ALA A 67 -8.42 -32.31 11.71
N GLY A 68 -7.30 -32.32 12.44
CA GLY A 68 -6.84 -33.48 13.20
C GLY A 68 -7.70 -33.81 14.45
N LEU A 69 -8.21 -32.76 15.12
CA LEU A 69 -8.96 -32.92 16.37
C LEU A 69 -10.47 -33.10 16.16
N MET A 70 -11.08 -32.39 15.18
CA MET A 70 -12.54 -32.36 14.97
C MET A 70 -12.98 -33.10 13.70
N GLY A 71 -12.05 -33.63 12.92
CA GLY A 71 -12.32 -34.28 11.65
C GLY A 71 -12.39 -33.30 10.49
N SER A 72 -12.00 -33.77 9.28
CA SER A 72 -11.89 -32.95 8.07
C SER A 72 -13.20 -32.34 7.56
N GLY A 73 -14.36 -32.87 7.99
CA GLY A 73 -15.68 -32.43 7.53
C GLY A 73 -16.08 -31.01 7.98
N VAL A 74 -15.68 -30.59 9.20
CA VAL A 74 -15.98 -29.26 9.73
C VAL A 74 -15.16 -28.20 9.00
N LEU A 75 -13.87 -28.49 8.79
CA LEU A 75 -12.96 -27.62 8.06
C LEU A 75 -13.40 -27.46 6.60
N GLN A 76 -13.77 -28.58 5.95
CA GLN A 76 -14.22 -28.59 4.56
C GLN A 76 -15.49 -27.74 4.37
N LYS A 77 -16.43 -27.79 5.31
CA LYS A 77 -17.66 -26.98 5.29
C LYS A 77 -17.39 -25.47 5.46
N GLN A 78 -16.46 -25.09 6.34
CA GLN A 78 -16.07 -23.69 6.51
C GLN A 78 -15.27 -23.18 5.32
N LEU A 79 -14.31 -23.96 4.81
CA LEU A 79 -13.48 -23.60 3.68
C LEU A 79 -14.30 -23.49 2.38
N SER A 80 -15.25 -24.40 2.15
CA SER A 80 -16.13 -24.36 0.96
C SER A 80 -16.98 -23.10 0.92
N GLY A 81 -17.44 -22.59 2.09
CA GLY A 81 -18.17 -21.33 2.17
C GLY A 81 -17.31 -20.12 1.80
N LEU A 82 -16.05 -20.09 2.22
CA LEU A 82 -15.09 -19.04 1.84
C LEU A 82 -14.67 -19.16 0.37
N LEU A 83 -14.43 -20.37 -0.13
CA LEU A 83 -14.05 -20.62 -1.51
C LEU A 83 -15.21 -20.35 -2.48
N ALA A 84 -16.47 -20.52 -2.06
CA ALA A 84 -17.65 -20.18 -2.86
C ALA A 84 -17.69 -18.68 -3.24
N ALA A 85 -17.07 -17.81 -2.45
CA ALA A 85 -16.96 -16.39 -2.74
C ALA A 85 -15.91 -16.06 -3.82
N VAL A 86 -15.09 -17.04 -4.23
CA VAL A 86 -13.98 -16.83 -5.19
C VAL A 86 -14.06 -17.88 -6.30
N PRO A 87 -14.89 -17.67 -7.35
CA PRO A 87 -15.18 -18.67 -8.38
C PRO A 87 -13.94 -19.23 -9.07
N ARG A 88 -12.96 -18.39 -9.40
CA ARG A 88 -11.72 -18.83 -10.05
C ARG A 88 -10.85 -19.79 -9.24
N VAL A 89 -10.97 -19.78 -7.93
CA VAL A 89 -10.18 -20.69 -7.07
C VAL A 89 -10.73 -22.11 -7.10
N GLN A 90 -12.00 -22.27 -7.49
CA GLN A 90 -12.66 -23.58 -7.56
C GLN A 90 -12.37 -24.34 -8.86
N GLU A 91 -12.02 -23.62 -9.94
CA GLU A 91 -11.90 -24.24 -11.27
C GLU A 91 -10.60 -25.04 -11.42
N ASP A 92 -9.46 -24.45 -11.06
CA ASP A 92 -8.15 -25.08 -11.22
C ASP A 92 -7.11 -24.51 -10.25
N LEU A 93 -6.14 -25.36 -9.86
CA LEU A 93 -5.00 -24.96 -9.02
C LEU A 93 -4.18 -23.81 -9.63
N TRP A 94 -4.07 -23.76 -10.96
CA TRP A 94 -3.40 -22.68 -11.69
C TRP A 94 -4.13 -21.35 -11.59
N GLN A 95 -5.44 -21.36 -11.59
CA GLN A 95 -6.27 -20.17 -11.41
C GLN A 95 -6.17 -19.67 -9.98
N ALA A 96 -6.18 -20.57 -8.99
CA ALA A 96 -5.95 -20.24 -7.59
C ALA A 96 -4.58 -19.60 -7.38
N ALA A 97 -3.52 -20.14 -7.99
CA ALA A 97 -2.18 -19.56 -7.96
C ALA A 97 -2.14 -18.18 -8.62
N GLY A 98 -2.86 -17.99 -9.73
CA GLY A 98 -3.02 -16.72 -10.42
C GLY A 98 -3.70 -15.64 -9.54
N VAL A 99 -4.79 -16.01 -8.87
CA VAL A 99 -5.49 -15.11 -7.93
C VAL A 99 -4.57 -14.72 -6.77
N LEU A 100 -3.83 -15.67 -6.19
CA LEU A 100 -2.88 -15.40 -5.12
C LEU A 100 -1.76 -14.46 -5.58
N LEU A 101 -1.21 -14.68 -6.76
CA LEU A 101 -0.19 -13.81 -7.34
C LEU A 101 -0.72 -12.39 -7.55
N VAL A 102 -1.92 -12.24 -8.14
CA VAL A 102 -2.55 -10.93 -8.34
C VAL A 102 -2.77 -10.23 -7.01
N LEU A 103 -3.22 -10.94 -5.99
CA LEU A 103 -3.43 -10.39 -4.65
C LEU A 103 -2.12 -9.92 -4.03
N LEU A 104 -1.07 -10.73 -4.06
CA LEU A 104 0.23 -10.40 -3.46
C LEU A 104 0.90 -9.21 -4.17
N VAL A 105 0.90 -9.19 -5.50
CA VAL A 105 1.48 -8.09 -6.28
C VAL A 105 0.70 -6.80 -6.07
N SER A 106 -0.64 -6.84 -6.15
CA SER A 106 -1.48 -5.65 -5.90
C SER A 106 -1.33 -5.14 -4.48
N LEU A 107 -1.22 -6.02 -3.49
CA LEU A 107 -0.95 -5.65 -2.10
C LEU A 107 0.42 -4.98 -1.96
N GLY A 108 1.46 -5.52 -2.60
CA GLY A 108 2.81 -4.96 -2.59
C GLY A 108 2.86 -3.57 -3.22
N LEU A 109 2.25 -3.39 -4.40
CA LEU A 109 2.17 -2.10 -5.07
C LEU A 109 1.36 -1.08 -4.25
N GLY A 110 0.24 -1.51 -3.67
CA GLY A 110 -0.57 -0.68 -2.78
C GLY A 110 0.19 -0.25 -1.53
N TYR A 111 0.92 -1.18 -0.93
CA TYR A 111 1.79 -0.92 0.20
C TYR A 111 2.84 0.15 -0.12
N LEU A 112 3.55 0.01 -1.26
CA LEU A 112 4.55 0.98 -1.71
C LEU A 112 3.93 2.36 -1.95
N THR A 113 2.76 2.42 -2.60
CA THR A 113 2.06 3.67 -2.86
C THR A 113 1.70 4.40 -1.58
N MET A 114 1.08 3.71 -0.61
CA MET A 114 0.68 4.31 0.67
C MET A 114 1.88 4.69 1.54
N SER A 115 2.95 3.89 1.52
CA SER A 115 4.22 4.21 2.18
C SER A 115 4.86 5.48 1.62
N LEU A 116 4.86 5.66 0.30
CA LEU A 116 5.41 6.86 -0.34
C LEU A 116 4.59 8.10 -0.01
N ILE A 117 3.25 7.99 -0.04
CA ILE A 117 2.35 9.08 0.38
C ILE A 117 2.61 9.42 1.85
N GLY A 118 2.75 8.41 2.71
CA GLY A 118 3.12 8.59 4.11
C GLY A 118 4.49 9.25 4.28
N GLY A 119 5.49 8.86 3.48
CA GLY A 119 6.83 9.48 3.49
C GLY A 119 6.80 10.96 3.13
N VAL A 120 6.03 11.35 2.11
CA VAL A 120 5.82 12.76 1.73
C VAL A 120 5.09 13.50 2.85
N ALA A 121 4.02 12.92 3.41
CA ALA A 121 3.26 13.52 4.51
C ALA A 121 4.13 13.74 5.76
N GLY A 122 4.92 12.73 6.16
CA GLY A 122 5.85 12.82 7.28
C GLY A 122 6.96 13.84 7.06
N ALA A 123 7.47 13.97 5.84
CA ALA A 123 8.46 14.99 5.51
C ALA A 123 7.92 16.42 5.70
N CYS A 124 6.61 16.64 5.51
CA CYS A 124 5.95 17.94 5.69
C CYS A 124 5.71 18.31 7.15
N CYS A 125 5.75 17.34 8.07
CA CYS A 125 5.54 17.58 9.50
C CYS A 125 6.74 18.30 10.11
N SER A 126 6.48 19.17 11.10
CA SER A 126 7.52 19.88 11.86
C SER A 126 7.97 19.11 13.10
N GLY A 127 7.17 18.18 13.62
CA GLY A 127 7.47 17.37 14.81
C GLY A 127 6.50 16.21 15.00
N MET A 128 6.76 15.40 16.04
CA MET A 128 5.98 14.17 16.33
C MET A 128 4.51 14.44 16.64
N GLU A 129 4.15 15.60 17.16
CA GLU A 129 2.76 15.99 17.42
C GLU A 129 1.94 16.06 16.11
N GLU A 130 2.56 16.60 15.06
CA GLU A 130 1.93 16.72 13.74
C GLU A 130 1.86 15.39 12.98
N ALA A 131 2.68 14.41 13.32
CA ALA A 131 2.66 13.09 12.69
C ALA A 131 1.28 12.39 12.85
N GLY A 132 0.62 12.60 14.00
CA GLY A 132 -0.75 12.12 14.24
C GLY A 132 -1.77 12.79 13.31
N GLU A 133 -1.68 14.10 13.14
CA GLU A 133 -2.57 14.87 12.24
C GLU A 133 -2.35 14.50 10.77
N ALA A 134 -1.10 14.30 10.37
CA ALA A 134 -0.75 13.91 8.99
C ALA A 134 -1.26 12.50 8.61
N THR A 135 -1.47 11.63 9.59
CA THR A 135 -2.04 10.29 9.37
C THR A 135 -3.52 10.35 8.95
N GLY A 136 -4.29 11.36 9.42
CA GLY A 136 -5.70 11.51 9.13
C GLY A 136 -6.05 11.56 7.64
N PRO A 137 -5.48 12.47 6.84
CA PRO A 137 -5.72 12.55 5.40
C PRO A 137 -5.34 11.26 4.64
N VAL A 138 -4.24 10.59 5.03
CA VAL A 138 -3.82 9.33 4.41
C VAL A 138 -4.80 8.20 4.75
N MET A 139 -5.29 8.20 5.99
CA MET A 139 -6.34 7.28 6.42
C MET A 139 -7.63 7.48 5.62
N LEU A 140 -8.09 8.72 5.45
CA LEU A 140 -9.27 9.05 4.67
C LEU A 140 -9.13 8.60 3.21
N LEU A 141 -7.97 8.85 2.59
CA LEU A 141 -7.69 8.42 1.21
C LEU A 141 -7.76 6.90 1.08
N THR A 142 -7.15 6.17 2.00
CA THR A 142 -7.13 4.70 2.01
C THR A 142 -8.51 4.12 2.25
N MET A 143 -9.26 4.68 3.22
CA MET A 143 -10.65 4.28 3.52
C MET A 143 -11.58 4.52 2.34
N THR A 144 -11.48 5.68 1.69
CA THR A 144 -12.30 6.01 0.52
C THR A 144 -12.02 5.02 -0.63
N GLY A 145 -10.75 4.71 -0.90
CA GLY A 145 -10.37 3.71 -1.91
C GLY A 145 -10.89 2.31 -1.59
N TYR A 146 -10.82 1.91 -0.32
CA TYR A 146 -11.34 0.62 0.15
C TYR A 146 -12.87 0.54 0.05
N LEU A 147 -13.60 1.57 0.54
CA LEU A 147 -15.06 1.61 0.48
C LEU A 147 -15.56 1.64 -0.96
N ALA A 148 -14.92 2.43 -1.83
CA ALA A 148 -15.21 2.42 -3.26
C ALA A 148 -15.03 1.03 -3.86
N SER A 149 -13.96 0.31 -3.48
CA SER A 149 -13.72 -1.07 -3.90
C SER A 149 -14.82 -2.03 -3.43
N CYS A 150 -15.32 -1.90 -2.20
CA CYS A 150 -16.41 -2.73 -1.68
C CYS A 150 -17.71 -2.48 -2.46
N VAL A 151 -18.05 -1.22 -2.75
CA VAL A 151 -19.25 -0.86 -3.51
C VAL A 151 -19.15 -1.39 -4.94
N VAL A 152 -18.01 -1.16 -5.61
CA VAL A 152 -17.81 -1.62 -6.99
C VAL A 152 -17.69 -3.14 -7.08
N GLY A 153 -17.12 -3.80 -6.06
CA GLY A 153 -17.06 -5.26 -5.97
C GLY A 153 -18.45 -5.91 -5.95
N ALA A 154 -19.45 -5.22 -5.41
CA ALA A 154 -20.84 -5.66 -5.43
C ALA A 154 -21.53 -5.43 -6.79
N VAL A 155 -21.04 -4.47 -7.60
CA VAL A 155 -21.56 -4.15 -8.95
C VAL A 155 -20.64 -4.84 -9.98
N SER A 156 -20.89 -6.08 -10.26
CA SER A 156 -19.94 -7.03 -10.83
C SER A 156 -19.70 -6.97 -12.33
N SER A 157 -20.15 -5.96 -13.11
CA SER A 157 -19.88 -5.98 -14.56
C SER A 157 -19.92 -4.61 -15.25
N GLY A 158 -19.19 -4.50 -16.35
CA GLY A 158 -19.27 -3.35 -17.26
C GLY A 158 -18.17 -2.31 -17.08
N PRO A 159 -18.38 -1.08 -17.61
CA PRO A 159 -17.38 0.00 -17.62
C PRO A 159 -16.88 0.41 -16.24
N VAL A 160 -17.72 0.26 -15.21
CA VAL A 160 -17.40 0.62 -13.83
C VAL A 160 -16.31 -0.28 -13.26
N ALA A 161 -16.39 -1.59 -13.53
CA ALA A 161 -15.35 -2.55 -13.11
C ALA A 161 -14.00 -2.25 -13.77
N VAL A 162 -14.01 -1.89 -15.07
CA VAL A 162 -12.80 -1.52 -15.80
C VAL A 162 -12.19 -0.23 -15.23
N PHE A 163 -13.01 0.81 -15.05
CA PHE A 163 -12.54 2.09 -14.55
C PHE A 163 -11.96 1.98 -13.13
N SER A 164 -12.65 1.27 -12.24
CA SER A 164 -12.20 1.07 -10.87
C SER A 164 -10.92 0.24 -10.77
N THR A 165 -10.74 -0.73 -11.67
CA THR A 165 -9.51 -1.52 -11.77
C THR A 165 -8.32 -0.67 -12.25
N LEU A 166 -8.54 0.37 -13.04
CA LEU A 166 -7.50 1.26 -13.55
C LEU A 166 -7.20 2.46 -12.64
N CYS A 167 -8.16 2.86 -11.78
CA CYS A 167 -7.97 4.00 -10.86
C CYS A 167 -6.95 3.65 -9.75
N PRO A 168 -5.78 4.34 -9.65
CA PRO A 168 -4.66 3.90 -8.82
C PRO A 168 -4.98 3.64 -7.36
N VAL A 169 -5.80 4.47 -6.72
CA VAL A 169 -6.15 4.34 -5.29
C VAL A 169 -7.14 3.21 -5.06
N VAL A 170 -8.11 3.06 -5.97
CA VAL A 170 -9.17 2.04 -5.87
C VAL A 170 -8.66 0.68 -6.33
N SER A 171 -7.81 0.65 -7.35
CA SER A 171 -7.29 -0.57 -7.98
C SER A 171 -6.51 -1.45 -7.02
N ILE A 172 -5.86 -0.87 -6.00
CA ILE A 172 -5.14 -1.61 -4.96
C ILE A 172 -6.03 -2.69 -4.33
N PHE A 173 -7.28 -2.33 -4.08
CA PHE A 173 -8.25 -3.22 -3.43
C PHE A 173 -9.18 -3.88 -4.44
N CYS A 174 -9.54 -3.17 -5.54
CA CYS A 174 -10.53 -3.60 -6.51
C CYS A 174 -9.97 -4.64 -7.50
N ALA A 175 -8.74 -4.45 -7.99
CA ALA A 175 -8.16 -5.33 -9.01
C ALA A 175 -8.12 -6.82 -8.60
N PRO A 176 -7.62 -7.20 -7.39
CA PRO A 176 -7.62 -8.60 -6.99
C PRO A 176 -9.02 -9.16 -6.79
N VAL A 177 -9.97 -8.37 -6.29
CA VAL A 177 -11.36 -8.80 -6.08
C VAL A 177 -12.06 -9.05 -7.42
N GLN A 178 -11.96 -8.12 -8.36
CA GLN A 178 -12.56 -8.24 -9.68
C GLN A 178 -11.92 -9.38 -10.51
N PHE A 179 -10.62 -9.58 -10.36
CA PHE A 179 -9.94 -10.70 -11.00
C PHE A 179 -10.39 -12.04 -10.41
N ALA A 180 -10.47 -12.14 -9.08
CA ALA A 180 -10.93 -13.35 -8.39
C ALA A 180 -12.39 -13.71 -8.73
N GLY A 181 -13.25 -12.68 -8.89
CA GLY A 181 -14.63 -12.82 -9.34
C GLY A 181 -14.80 -13.17 -10.82
N GLY A 182 -13.73 -13.15 -11.62
CA GLY A 182 -13.81 -13.45 -13.05
C GLY A 182 -14.29 -12.27 -13.93
N ASN A 183 -14.52 -11.11 -13.34
CA ASN A 183 -15.11 -9.94 -14.01
C ASN A 183 -14.12 -9.19 -14.91
N VAL A 184 -12.82 -9.36 -14.68
CA VAL A 184 -11.75 -8.70 -15.44
C VAL A 184 -10.72 -9.71 -15.93
N SER A 185 -10.13 -9.41 -17.11
CA SER A 185 -9.06 -10.23 -17.69
C SER A 185 -7.73 -9.94 -17.00
N PHE A 186 -6.79 -10.88 -17.07
CA PHE A 186 -5.43 -10.71 -16.56
C PHE A 186 -4.70 -9.52 -17.22
N TRP A 187 -4.96 -9.25 -18.49
CA TRP A 187 -4.39 -8.12 -19.22
C TRP A 187 -4.79 -6.76 -18.63
N LEU A 188 -6.02 -6.64 -18.15
CA LEU A 188 -6.50 -5.43 -17.50
C LEU A 188 -5.81 -5.22 -16.13
N VAL A 189 -5.58 -6.31 -15.39
CA VAL A 189 -4.80 -6.26 -14.14
C VAL A 189 -3.36 -5.82 -14.42
N LEU A 190 -2.75 -6.34 -15.48
CA LEU A 190 -1.39 -5.95 -15.88
C LEU A 190 -1.32 -4.46 -16.24
N ALA A 191 -2.31 -3.93 -16.97
CA ALA A 191 -2.42 -2.51 -17.25
C ALA A 191 -2.56 -1.67 -15.96
N SER A 192 -3.36 -2.14 -15.00
CA SER A 192 -3.50 -1.51 -13.68
C SER A 192 -2.15 -1.45 -12.95
N TRP A 193 -1.39 -2.54 -12.96
CA TRP A 193 -0.06 -2.57 -12.33
C TRP A 193 0.94 -1.63 -13.02
N ALA A 194 0.87 -1.49 -14.35
CA ALA A 194 1.70 -0.54 -15.08
C ALA A 194 1.38 0.90 -14.69
N ILE A 195 0.09 1.26 -14.57
CA ILE A 195 -0.35 2.56 -14.08
C ILE A 195 0.12 2.79 -12.65
N GLN A 196 -0.04 1.78 -11.79
CA GLN A 196 0.39 1.86 -10.40
C GLN A 196 1.91 2.05 -10.28
N ALA A 197 2.70 1.34 -11.09
CA ALA A 197 4.15 1.52 -11.15
C ALA A 197 4.54 2.93 -11.61
N ALA A 198 3.82 3.51 -12.58
CA ALA A 198 4.02 4.89 -13.02
C ALA A 198 3.70 5.89 -11.90
N VAL A 199 2.63 5.66 -11.13
CA VAL A 199 2.28 6.48 -9.95
C VAL A 199 3.36 6.37 -8.87
N ILE A 200 3.84 5.16 -8.57
CA ILE A 200 4.93 4.92 -7.62
C ILE A 200 6.20 5.68 -8.06
N TRP A 201 6.55 5.60 -9.32
CA TRP A 201 7.70 6.34 -9.87
C TRP A 201 7.53 7.87 -9.73
N GLY A 202 6.33 8.39 -10.04
CA GLY A 202 5.99 9.80 -9.85
C GLY A 202 6.08 10.24 -8.39
N LEU A 203 5.52 9.44 -7.47
CA LEU A 203 5.59 9.69 -6.03
C LEU A 203 7.02 9.60 -5.49
N LEU A 204 7.82 8.67 -5.97
CA LEU A 204 9.21 8.51 -5.57
C LEU A 204 10.06 9.73 -5.98
N THR A 205 9.86 10.22 -7.22
CA THR A 205 10.53 11.44 -7.70
C THR A 205 10.07 12.68 -6.93
N LEU A 206 8.78 12.79 -6.62
CA LEU A 206 8.23 13.86 -5.79
C LEU A 206 8.82 13.80 -4.36
N ALA A 207 8.77 12.63 -3.74
CA ALA A 207 9.31 12.41 -2.40
C ALA A 207 10.80 12.78 -2.32
N SER A 208 11.61 12.38 -3.31
CA SER A 208 13.04 12.71 -3.32
C SER A 208 13.31 14.22 -3.42
N ARG A 209 12.52 14.96 -4.18
CA ARG A 209 12.62 16.43 -4.30
C ARG A 209 12.18 17.14 -3.02
N VAL A 210 11.07 16.69 -2.46
CA VAL A 210 10.53 17.22 -1.19
C VAL A 210 11.53 16.97 -0.06
N TYR A 211 12.07 15.75 0.02
CA TYR A 211 13.07 15.41 1.04
C TYR A 211 14.33 16.26 0.93
N ALA A 212 14.84 16.46 -0.28
CA ALA A 212 16.02 17.32 -0.52
C ALA A 212 15.76 18.80 -0.16
N GLY A 213 14.54 19.30 -0.43
CA GLY A 213 14.15 20.68 -0.12
C GLY A 213 13.90 20.95 1.36
N LEU A 214 13.32 19.99 2.08
CA LEU A 214 12.93 20.16 3.49
C LEU A 214 14.09 20.05 4.49
N ILE A 215 15.18 19.43 4.10
CA ILE A 215 16.41 19.39 4.90
C ILE A 215 17.03 20.77 5.05
N VAL A 216 16.85 21.64 4.05
CA VAL A 216 17.37 23.01 4.06
C VAL A 216 16.46 23.96 4.86
N HIS A 217 15.19 23.62 5.03
CA HIS A 217 14.21 24.49 5.71
C HIS A 217 13.91 23.98 7.14
N ARG A 218 14.47 24.66 8.11
CA ARG A 218 14.19 24.43 9.55
C ARG A 218 12.93 25.20 9.97
N GLY A 219 11.98 24.49 10.62
CA GLY A 219 11.06 25.11 11.58
C GLY A 219 9.75 25.71 11.03
N SER A 220 9.37 25.54 9.78
CA SER A 220 8.06 25.99 9.27
C SER A 220 7.29 24.88 8.55
N ARG A 221 5.96 24.83 8.82
CA ARG A 221 5.05 23.95 8.07
C ARG A 221 5.10 24.32 6.58
N VAL A 222 5.50 23.38 5.74
CA VAL A 222 5.49 23.59 4.30
C VAL A 222 4.06 23.45 3.78
N LYS A 223 3.50 24.53 3.22
CA LYS A 223 2.15 24.53 2.65
C LYS A 223 2.13 23.74 1.33
N LEU A 224 1.00 23.09 1.04
CA LEU A 224 0.80 22.30 -0.19
C LEU A 224 1.18 23.07 -1.48
N ARG A 225 1.04 24.39 -1.47
CA ARG A 225 1.40 25.27 -2.59
C ARG A 225 2.92 25.39 -2.79
N GLU A 226 3.67 25.33 -1.69
CA GLU A 226 5.14 25.33 -1.72
C GLU A 226 5.69 23.98 -2.19
N LEU A 227 5.03 22.87 -1.80
CA LEU A 227 5.31 21.53 -2.31
C LEU A 227 5.16 21.46 -3.83
N MET A 228 4.10 22.05 -4.40
CA MET A 228 3.92 22.10 -5.85
C MET A 228 4.98 22.98 -6.54
N SER A 229 5.48 24.02 -5.89
CA SER A 229 6.57 24.85 -6.45
C SER A 229 7.91 24.11 -6.43
N MET A 230 8.20 23.37 -5.36
CA MET A 230 9.38 22.49 -5.26
C MET A 230 9.34 21.34 -6.28
N ALA A 231 8.16 20.78 -6.53
CA ALA A 231 7.96 19.75 -7.54
C ALA A 231 8.25 20.25 -8.97
N LYS A 232 8.03 21.55 -9.24
CA LYS A 232 8.30 22.20 -10.53
C LYS A 232 9.74 22.68 -10.71
N GLY A 233 10.64 22.42 -9.73
CA GLY A 233 12.05 22.81 -9.81
C GLY A 233 12.30 24.31 -9.50
N GLY A 234 11.33 25.01 -8.93
CA GLY A 234 11.51 26.38 -8.45
C GLY A 234 12.26 26.39 -7.13
N ALA A 235 13.37 27.13 -7.04
CA ALA A 235 14.03 27.41 -5.78
C ALA A 235 13.06 28.21 -4.90
N VAL A 236 12.83 27.74 -3.68
CA VAL A 236 12.08 28.50 -2.67
C VAL A 236 12.95 29.67 -2.25
N ARG A 237 12.45 30.89 -2.48
CA ARG A 237 13.06 32.14 -1.98
C ARG A 237 12.69 32.35 -0.52
#